data_860d3acf13bd169aaf74c2a60b99ddf2
#
_entry.id   860d3acf13bd169aaf74c2a60b99ddf2
#
_cell.length_a   1.000
_cell.length_b   1.000
_cell.length_c   1.000
_cell.angle_alpha   90.00
_cell.angle_beta   90.00
_cell.angle_gamma   90.00
#
_symmetry.space_group_name_H-M   'P 1'
#
loop_
_entity.id
_entity.type
_entity.pdbx_description
1 polymer ?
#
loop_
_entity_poly.entity_id
_entity_poly.type
_entity_poly.pdbx_seq_one_letter_code
_entity_poly.pdbx_strand_id
1 'polypeptide(L)'
;MSKISIIIPTINEANNLPLLLSDLSITHKEGEIIIVDCGSEDKTIDVANIYGAKVFKSEERNRGLQLDIGAKNSKGDWLIFLHADTRLTHDWFKKINLVLKGNKNYIYYFTFKINHKKIIYRLLEILVNFRSQYFKQHYGDQGLIIHRTIYFKNNGFRKIPLMEDIDFFRRLNNKKDLKQLNLPIFVSSRKWERTNIFRQALKNWNFRRRWLKGESTKSIYSDYYKND
;
A
#
# COMPACT_ATOMS: atom_id res chain seq x y z
N MET A 1 20.74 -13.94 0.82
CA MET A 1 19.40 -13.55 0.33
C MET A 1 19.16 -12.10 0.69
N SER A 2 18.50 -11.33 -0.19
CA SER A 2 18.15 -9.94 0.14
C SER A 2 17.07 -9.93 1.22
N LYS A 3 17.28 -9.19 2.31
CA LYS A 3 16.30 -9.07 3.39
C LYS A 3 15.12 -8.19 2.96
N ILE A 4 13.92 -8.55 3.40
CA ILE A 4 12.68 -7.85 3.08
C ILE A 4 12.14 -7.17 4.35
N SER A 5 11.69 -5.93 4.23
CA SER A 5 10.89 -5.26 5.26
C SER A 5 9.50 -4.95 4.72
N ILE A 6 8.48 -5.47 5.38
CA ILE A 6 7.08 -5.24 5.03
C ILE A 6 6.53 -4.17 5.97
N ILE A 7 6.02 -3.08 5.40
CA ILE A 7 5.59 -1.88 6.13
C ILE A 7 4.08 -1.71 5.93
N ILE A 8 3.35 -1.64 7.04
CA ILE A 8 1.90 -1.60 7.07
C ILE A 8 1.45 -0.45 7.99
N PRO A 9 0.83 0.60 7.45
CA PRO A 9 0.21 1.65 8.24
C PRO A 9 -1.13 1.16 8.79
N THR A 10 -1.41 1.42 10.07
CA THR A 10 -2.64 0.98 10.73
C THR A 10 -3.34 2.10 11.50
N ILE A 11 -4.66 2.01 11.55
CA ILE A 11 -5.55 2.67 12.51
C ILE A 11 -6.85 1.88 12.60
N ASN A 12 -7.15 1.29 13.75
CA ASN A 12 -8.36 0.48 14.02
C ASN A 12 -8.57 -0.64 12.99
N GLU A 13 -7.55 -1.48 12.81
CA GLU A 13 -7.52 -2.59 11.84
C GLU A 13 -7.51 -3.98 12.50
N ALA A 14 -7.91 -4.11 13.77
CA ALA A 14 -7.90 -5.37 14.51
C ALA A 14 -8.63 -6.52 13.79
N ASN A 15 -9.65 -6.21 12.99
CA ASN A 15 -10.45 -7.20 12.26
C ASN A 15 -9.80 -7.67 10.94
N ASN A 16 -8.93 -6.87 10.32
CA ASN A 16 -8.33 -7.18 9.01
C ASN A 16 -6.89 -7.63 9.14
N LEU A 17 -6.16 -7.01 10.05
CA LEU A 17 -4.74 -7.23 10.24
C LEU A 17 -4.36 -8.71 10.49
N PRO A 18 -5.13 -9.52 11.27
CA PRO A 18 -4.81 -10.93 11.48
C PRO A 18 -4.73 -11.73 10.18
N LEU A 19 -5.61 -11.44 9.23
CA LEU A 19 -5.67 -12.13 7.96
C LEU A 19 -4.43 -11.84 7.11
N LEU A 20 -4.01 -10.58 7.03
CA LEU A 20 -2.79 -10.21 6.33
C LEU A 20 -1.56 -10.78 7.03
N LEU A 21 -1.44 -10.66 8.35
CA LEU A 21 -0.30 -11.17 9.11
C LEU A 21 -0.17 -12.69 8.99
N SER A 22 -1.29 -13.41 8.90
CA SER A 22 -1.27 -14.85 8.59
C SER A 22 -0.66 -15.13 7.21
N ASP A 23 -1.04 -14.36 6.16
CA ASP A 23 -0.44 -14.51 4.84
C ASP A 23 1.06 -14.16 4.84
N LEU A 24 1.49 -13.27 5.74
CA LEU A 24 2.88 -12.81 5.89
C LEU A 24 3.74 -13.71 6.80
N SER A 25 3.16 -14.67 7.52
CA SER A 25 3.87 -15.49 8.52
C SER A 25 5.08 -16.24 7.95
N ILE A 26 5.04 -16.57 6.67
CA ILE A 26 6.15 -17.26 5.95
C ILE A 26 7.42 -16.39 5.87
N THR A 27 7.32 -15.07 6.09
CA THR A 27 8.47 -14.14 5.98
C THR A 27 9.34 -14.09 7.22
N HIS A 28 8.91 -14.61 8.36
CA HIS A 28 9.63 -14.49 9.64
C HIS A 28 11.09 -14.98 9.60
N LYS A 29 11.43 -15.89 8.69
CA LYS A 29 12.79 -16.40 8.53
C LYS A 29 13.70 -15.50 7.68
N GLU A 30 13.15 -14.69 6.79
CA GLU A 30 13.91 -13.95 5.76
C GLU A 30 13.62 -12.43 5.76
N GLY A 31 12.73 -11.96 6.63
CA GLY A 31 12.33 -10.57 6.66
C GLY A 31 11.77 -10.12 8.00
N GLU A 32 11.26 -8.91 8.00
CA GLU A 32 10.60 -8.30 9.15
C GLU A 32 9.26 -7.69 8.74
N ILE A 33 8.32 -7.67 9.66
CA ILE A 33 7.04 -7.00 9.53
C ILE A 33 7.05 -5.79 10.46
N ILE A 34 6.75 -4.63 9.91
CA ILE A 34 6.71 -3.34 10.61
C ILE A 34 5.31 -2.76 10.50
N ILE A 35 4.65 -2.63 11.63
CA ILE A 35 3.38 -1.93 11.77
C ILE A 35 3.68 -0.52 12.23
N VAL A 36 3.09 0.47 11.56
CA VAL A 36 3.15 1.85 12.04
C VAL A 36 1.73 2.30 12.37
N ASP A 37 1.45 2.33 13.67
CA ASP A 37 0.12 2.61 14.19
C ASP A 37 -0.08 4.09 14.51
N CYS A 38 -1.24 4.61 14.17
CA CYS A 38 -1.62 6.01 14.40
C CYS A 38 -2.72 6.14 15.46
N GLY A 39 -2.47 5.59 16.66
CA GLY A 39 -3.38 5.73 17.79
C GLY A 39 -4.63 4.87 17.65
N SER A 40 -4.50 3.58 17.33
CA SER A 40 -5.62 2.64 17.37
C SER A 40 -6.16 2.50 18.78
N GLU A 41 -7.49 2.53 18.90
CA GLU A 41 -8.24 2.34 20.14
C GLU A 41 -8.73 0.89 20.31
N ASP A 42 -8.67 0.11 19.22
CA ASP A 42 -9.02 -1.31 19.22
C ASP A 42 -7.79 -2.21 19.49
N LYS A 43 -7.93 -3.51 19.33
CA LYS A 43 -6.85 -4.49 19.56
C LYS A 43 -5.80 -4.58 18.44
N THR A 44 -5.68 -3.58 17.57
CA THR A 44 -4.73 -3.59 16.45
C THR A 44 -3.29 -3.85 16.89
N ILE A 45 -2.83 -3.16 17.96
CA ILE A 45 -1.46 -3.30 18.47
C ILE A 45 -1.26 -4.68 19.11
N ASP A 46 -2.25 -5.18 19.86
CA ASP A 46 -2.17 -6.52 20.45
C ASP A 46 -2.03 -7.60 19.38
N VAL A 47 -2.84 -7.50 18.33
CA VAL A 47 -2.75 -8.40 17.15
C VAL A 47 -1.36 -8.32 16.52
N ALA A 48 -0.82 -7.14 16.28
CA ALA A 48 0.51 -6.97 15.69
C ALA A 48 1.59 -7.67 16.55
N ASN A 49 1.54 -7.50 17.87
CA ASN A 49 2.47 -8.13 18.81
C ASN A 49 2.36 -9.66 18.83
N ILE A 50 1.15 -10.22 18.83
CA ILE A 50 0.92 -11.68 18.77
C ILE A 50 1.59 -12.30 17.54
N TYR A 51 1.55 -11.62 16.39
CA TYR A 51 2.20 -12.09 15.16
C TYR A 51 3.69 -11.70 15.08
N GLY A 52 4.31 -11.18 16.13
CA GLY A 52 5.74 -10.85 16.17
C GLY A 52 6.14 -9.66 15.28
N ALA A 53 5.21 -8.80 14.89
CA ALA A 53 5.51 -7.60 14.14
C ALA A 53 6.16 -6.54 15.05
N LYS A 54 7.06 -5.73 14.48
CA LYS A 54 7.62 -4.55 15.15
C LYS A 54 6.61 -3.41 15.06
N VAL A 55 6.22 -2.84 16.18
CA VAL A 55 5.24 -1.75 16.22
C VAL A 55 5.94 -0.42 16.49
N PHE A 56 5.69 0.56 15.61
CA PHE A 56 6.07 1.96 15.78
C PHE A 56 4.81 2.82 15.86
N LYS A 57 4.88 3.93 16.59
CA LYS A 57 3.77 4.88 16.71
C LYS A 57 3.98 6.07 15.77
N SER A 58 2.88 6.55 15.19
CA SER A 58 2.80 7.84 14.49
C SER A 58 1.93 8.77 15.31
N GLU A 59 2.41 9.99 15.57
CA GLU A 59 1.66 11.00 16.34
C GLU A 59 0.52 11.64 15.53
N GLU A 60 0.62 11.57 14.21
CA GLU A 60 -0.35 12.17 13.30
C GLU A 60 -1.04 11.12 12.45
N ARG A 61 -2.34 11.30 12.24
CA ARG A 61 -3.11 10.53 11.25
C ARG A 61 -2.71 10.92 9.83
N ASN A 62 -1.54 10.45 9.42
CA ASN A 62 -0.89 10.82 8.18
C ASN A 62 -0.22 9.58 7.57
N ARG A 63 -0.86 9.03 6.52
CA ARG A 63 -0.41 7.78 5.90
C ARG A 63 1.01 7.88 5.33
N GLY A 64 1.33 8.99 4.69
CA GLY A 64 2.69 9.23 4.18
C GLY A 64 3.74 9.24 5.29
N LEU A 65 3.41 9.84 6.45
CA LEU A 65 4.29 9.83 7.62
C LEU A 65 4.46 8.41 8.18
N GLN A 66 3.36 7.65 8.32
CA GLN A 66 3.43 6.26 8.79
C GLN A 66 4.32 5.39 7.91
N LEU A 67 4.17 5.48 6.58
CA LEU A 67 4.98 4.74 5.62
C LEU A 67 6.46 5.14 5.69
N ASP A 68 6.76 6.43 5.85
CA ASP A 68 8.13 6.95 6.00
C ASP A 68 8.79 6.51 7.30
N ILE A 69 8.05 6.54 8.43
CA ILE A 69 8.52 6.00 9.73
C ILE A 69 8.90 4.52 9.57
N GLY A 70 8.03 3.72 8.96
CA GLY A 70 8.29 2.30 8.74
C GLY A 70 9.53 2.06 7.88
N ALA A 71 9.68 2.81 6.79
CA ALA A 71 10.84 2.70 5.91
C ALA A 71 12.16 3.09 6.60
N LYS A 72 12.16 4.14 7.41
CA LYS A 72 13.35 4.59 8.15
C LYS A 72 13.78 3.59 9.22
N ASN A 73 12.84 2.93 9.88
CA ASN A 73 13.10 1.93 10.93
C ASN A 73 13.30 0.50 10.39
N SER A 74 13.20 0.31 9.08
CA SER A 74 13.40 -0.98 8.43
C SER A 74 14.87 -1.32 8.25
N LYS A 75 15.18 -2.63 8.16
CA LYS A 75 16.55 -3.16 7.95
C LYS A 75 16.72 -3.92 6.64
N GLY A 76 15.61 -4.14 5.90
CA GLY A 76 15.62 -4.87 4.65
C GLY A 76 16.20 -4.06 3.48
N ASP A 77 16.77 -4.77 2.51
CA ASP A 77 17.21 -4.21 1.23
C ASP A 77 16.01 -3.84 0.35
N TRP A 78 14.94 -4.62 0.47
CA TRP A 78 13.69 -4.40 -0.23
C TRP A 78 12.59 -4.01 0.73
N LEU A 79 11.89 -2.94 0.38
CA LEU A 79 10.73 -2.42 1.10
C LEU A 79 9.46 -2.84 0.37
N ILE A 80 8.52 -3.43 1.11
CA ILE A 80 7.19 -3.78 0.61
C ILE A 80 6.18 -3.01 1.44
N PHE A 81 5.41 -2.14 0.79
CA PHE A 81 4.35 -1.36 1.43
C PHE A 81 3.01 -1.99 1.12
N LEU A 82 2.23 -2.32 2.14
CA LEU A 82 0.90 -2.94 2.03
C LEU A 82 -0.11 -2.21 2.90
N HIS A 83 -1.39 -2.32 2.56
CA HIS A 83 -2.49 -1.88 3.42
C HIS A 83 -2.93 -3.02 4.33
N ALA A 84 -3.43 -2.70 5.54
CA ALA A 84 -3.81 -3.69 6.55
C ALA A 84 -5.00 -4.59 6.13
N ASP A 85 -5.83 -4.13 5.18
CA ASP A 85 -7.01 -4.84 4.67
C ASP A 85 -6.74 -5.62 3.37
N THR A 86 -5.49 -5.89 3.06
CA THR A 86 -5.08 -6.68 1.89
C THR A 86 -4.87 -8.15 2.23
N ARG A 87 -4.95 -9.02 1.20
CA ARG A 87 -4.64 -10.44 1.27
C ARG A 87 -3.69 -10.83 0.14
N LEU A 88 -2.85 -11.81 0.37
CA LEU A 88 -1.89 -12.33 -0.60
C LEU A 88 -2.18 -13.81 -0.91
N THR A 89 -1.68 -14.31 -2.05
CA THR A 89 -1.77 -15.74 -2.38
C THR A 89 -0.77 -16.55 -1.58
N HIS A 90 -1.06 -17.81 -1.34
CA HIS A 90 -0.17 -18.68 -0.57
C HIS A 90 1.28 -18.74 -1.11
N ASP A 91 1.46 -18.61 -2.42
CA ASP A 91 2.76 -18.69 -3.10
C ASP A 91 3.46 -17.34 -3.31
N TRP A 92 2.89 -16.24 -2.75
CA TRP A 92 3.37 -14.88 -2.96
C TRP A 92 4.86 -14.72 -2.61
N PHE A 93 5.30 -15.28 -1.50
CA PHE A 93 6.67 -15.12 -1.01
C PHE A 93 7.69 -15.79 -1.94
N LYS A 94 7.39 -17.00 -2.43
CA LYS A 94 8.22 -17.70 -3.41
C LYS A 94 8.36 -16.88 -4.70
N LYS A 95 7.25 -16.33 -5.20
CA LYS A 95 7.23 -15.52 -6.43
C LYS A 95 7.99 -14.21 -6.24
N ILE A 96 7.81 -13.52 -5.11
CA ILE A 96 8.56 -12.28 -4.80
C ILE A 96 10.06 -12.56 -4.73
N ASN A 97 10.51 -13.59 -4.04
CA ASN A 97 11.93 -13.92 -3.92
C ASN A 97 12.61 -14.16 -5.29
N LEU A 98 11.88 -14.67 -6.27
CA LEU A 98 12.41 -14.80 -7.63
C LEU A 98 12.59 -13.42 -8.29
N VAL A 99 11.63 -12.52 -8.09
CA VAL A 99 11.67 -11.16 -8.66
C VAL A 99 12.78 -10.33 -8.03
N LEU A 100 12.98 -10.44 -6.71
CA LEU A 100 13.95 -9.65 -5.97
C LEU A 100 15.43 -10.02 -6.25
N LYS A 101 15.66 -11.16 -6.89
CA LYS A 101 16.98 -11.54 -7.43
C LYS A 101 17.34 -10.78 -8.71
N GLY A 102 16.38 -10.12 -9.33
CA GLY A 102 16.55 -9.38 -10.58
C GLY A 102 17.12 -7.98 -10.40
N ASN A 103 16.78 -7.10 -11.34
CA ASN A 103 17.32 -5.73 -11.37
C ASN A 103 16.75 -4.87 -10.22
N LYS A 104 17.64 -4.38 -9.36
CA LYS A 104 17.31 -3.52 -8.21
C LYS A 104 16.75 -2.15 -8.59
N ASN A 105 16.89 -1.73 -9.84
CA ASN A 105 16.34 -0.46 -10.31
C ASN A 105 14.85 -0.54 -10.63
N TYR A 106 14.28 -1.74 -10.73
CA TYR A 106 12.86 -1.89 -10.96
C TYR A 106 12.07 -1.65 -9.69
N ILE A 107 10.90 -1.04 -9.86
CA ILE A 107 9.88 -0.82 -8.86
C ILE A 107 8.70 -1.69 -9.26
N TYR A 108 8.24 -2.53 -8.33
CA TYR A 108 7.19 -3.48 -8.63
C TYR A 108 5.91 -3.15 -7.86
N TYR A 109 4.78 -3.58 -8.43
CA TYR A 109 3.47 -3.52 -7.79
C TYR A 109 2.67 -4.76 -8.18
N PHE A 110 1.71 -5.12 -7.34
CA PHE A 110 0.87 -6.29 -7.53
C PHE A 110 -0.23 -6.06 -8.56
N THR A 111 -0.76 -7.14 -9.11
CA THR A 111 -2.00 -7.11 -9.89
C THR A 111 -3.17 -6.90 -8.96
N PHE A 112 -3.94 -5.84 -9.16
CA PHE A 112 -5.09 -5.49 -8.33
C PHE A 112 -6.24 -6.48 -8.52
N LYS A 113 -6.76 -6.98 -7.42
CA LYS A 113 -7.96 -7.82 -7.33
C LYS A 113 -8.83 -7.37 -6.16
N ILE A 114 -10.13 -7.58 -6.26
CA ILE A 114 -11.09 -7.32 -5.18
C ILE A 114 -11.58 -8.66 -4.65
N ASN A 115 -11.53 -8.83 -3.33
CA ASN A 115 -12.01 -10.05 -2.68
C ASN A 115 -13.56 -10.08 -2.65
N HIS A 116 -14.18 -10.23 -3.82
CA HIS A 116 -15.63 -10.30 -3.97
C HIS A 116 -16.04 -11.06 -5.24
N LYS A 117 -17.20 -11.73 -5.23
CA LYS A 117 -17.69 -12.57 -6.37
C LYS A 117 -18.42 -11.80 -7.48
N LYS A 118 -18.94 -10.59 -7.22
CA LYS A 118 -19.75 -9.84 -8.21
C LYS A 118 -18.93 -9.48 -9.45
N ILE A 119 -19.55 -9.66 -10.63
CA ILE A 119 -18.89 -9.45 -11.93
C ILE A 119 -18.49 -8.00 -12.16
N ILE A 120 -19.21 -7.04 -11.58
CA ILE A 120 -18.90 -5.60 -11.68
C ILE A 120 -17.50 -5.28 -11.13
N TYR A 121 -17.01 -6.02 -10.13
CA TYR A 121 -15.66 -5.84 -9.60
C TYR A 121 -14.60 -6.36 -10.57
N ARG A 122 -14.92 -7.36 -11.42
CA ARG A 122 -13.97 -7.81 -12.49
C ARG A 122 -13.72 -6.70 -13.49
N LEU A 123 -14.76 -5.95 -13.87
CA LEU A 123 -14.60 -4.78 -14.73
C LEU A 123 -13.72 -3.70 -14.07
N LEU A 124 -13.97 -3.41 -12.80
CA LEU A 124 -13.15 -2.45 -12.06
C LEU A 124 -11.69 -2.88 -11.97
N GLU A 125 -11.42 -4.17 -11.71
CA GLU A 125 -10.06 -4.72 -11.70
C GLU A 125 -9.34 -4.52 -13.05
N ILE A 126 -10.04 -4.78 -14.16
CA ILE A 126 -9.49 -4.58 -15.51
C ILE A 126 -9.12 -3.11 -15.70
N LEU A 127 -10.03 -2.18 -15.37
CA LEU A 127 -9.80 -0.73 -15.52
C LEU A 127 -8.64 -0.23 -14.65
N VAL A 128 -8.55 -0.70 -13.39
CA VAL A 128 -7.46 -0.32 -12.47
C VAL A 128 -6.12 -0.84 -12.99
N ASN A 129 -6.03 -2.11 -13.37
CA ASN A 129 -4.79 -2.70 -13.87
C ASN A 129 -4.37 -2.07 -15.21
N PHE A 130 -5.31 -1.83 -16.12
CA PHE A 130 -5.06 -1.12 -17.38
C PHE A 130 -4.48 0.28 -17.11
N ARG A 131 -5.15 1.09 -16.26
CA ARG A 131 -4.66 2.41 -15.87
C ARG A 131 -3.22 2.34 -15.34
N SER A 132 -2.95 1.39 -14.45
CA SER A 132 -1.64 1.25 -13.82
C SER A 132 -0.56 0.83 -14.81
N GLN A 133 -0.87 -0.08 -15.70
CA GLN A 133 0.07 -0.61 -16.67
C GLN A 133 0.40 0.40 -17.79
N TYR A 134 -0.61 1.05 -18.36
CA TYR A 134 -0.44 1.93 -19.53
C TYR A 134 -0.13 3.38 -19.14
N PHE A 135 -0.85 3.92 -18.16
CA PHE A 135 -0.64 5.32 -17.73
C PHE A 135 0.36 5.46 -16.58
N LYS A 136 0.93 4.34 -16.09
CA LYS A 136 1.88 4.33 -14.97
C LYS A 136 1.35 5.08 -13.74
N GLN A 137 0.05 4.94 -13.48
CA GLN A 137 -0.67 5.59 -12.40
C GLN A 137 -1.08 4.54 -11.35
N HIS A 138 -0.20 4.34 -10.38
CA HIS A 138 -0.43 3.42 -9.29
C HIS A 138 -1.06 4.13 -8.10
N TYR A 139 -1.81 3.37 -7.31
CA TYR A 139 -2.29 3.76 -6.00
C TYR A 139 -1.79 2.78 -4.95
N GLY A 140 -1.77 3.21 -3.70
CA GLY A 140 -1.24 2.42 -2.59
C GLY A 140 -1.92 1.07 -2.39
N ASP A 141 -3.17 0.92 -2.84
CA ASP A 141 -3.96 -0.32 -2.79
C ASP A 141 -3.39 -1.47 -3.65
N GLN A 142 -2.48 -1.17 -4.57
CA GLN A 142 -1.77 -2.18 -5.36
C GLN A 142 -0.48 -2.67 -4.70
N GLY A 143 -0.15 -2.17 -3.51
CA GLY A 143 1.14 -2.40 -2.88
C GLY A 143 2.31 -1.84 -3.68
N LEU A 144 3.43 -1.62 -3.01
CA LEU A 144 4.66 -1.13 -3.63
C LEU A 144 5.84 -1.97 -3.16
N ILE A 145 6.67 -2.41 -4.09
CA ILE A 145 7.91 -3.14 -3.82
C ILE A 145 9.05 -2.36 -4.46
N ILE A 146 9.97 -1.91 -3.65
CA ILE A 146 11.04 -1.02 -4.08
C ILE A 146 12.33 -1.30 -3.32
N HIS A 147 13.46 -1.24 -4.01
CA HIS A 147 14.75 -1.34 -3.35
C HIS A 147 15.00 -0.10 -2.49
N ARG A 148 15.52 -0.30 -1.28
CA ARG A 148 15.74 0.75 -0.28
C ARG A 148 16.50 1.95 -0.83
N THR A 149 17.54 1.73 -1.63
CA THR A 149 18.33 2.82 -2.22
C THR A 149 17.49 3.68 -3.16
N ILE A 150 16.60 3.08 -3.96
CA ILE A 150 15.71 3.82 -4.87
C ILE A 150 14.68 4.63 -4.08
N TYR A 151 14.12 4.04 -3.01
CA TYR A 151 13.16 4.73 -2.14
C TYR A 151 13.77 6.01 -1.56
N PHE A 152 14.93 5.91 -0.91
CA PHE A 152 15.58 7.07 -0.28
C PHE A 152 16.18 8.05 -1.28
N LYS A 153 16.69 7.58 -2.43
CA LYS A 153 17.15 8.45 -3.53
C LYS A 153 16.04 9.37 -4.07
N ASN A 154 14.78 8.91 -4.00
CA ASN A 154 13.62 9.70 -4.41
C ASN A 154 12.92 10.37 -3.22
N ASN A 155 13.60 10.56 -2.07
CA ASN A 155 13.11 11.21 -0.85
C ASN A 155 11.84 10.55 -0.26
N GLY A 156 11.65 9.25 -0.46
CA GLY A 156 10.58 8.46 0.14
C GLY A 156 9.17 9.05 0.03
N PHE A 157 8.25 8.58 0.84
CA PHE A 157 6.93 9.19 0.95
C PHE A 157 7.00 10.52 1.70
N ARG A 158 6.31 11.55 1.19
CA ARG A 158 6.18 12.83 1.88
C ARG A 158 5.15 12.72 3.01
N LYS A 159 5.33 13.54 4.04
CA LYS A 159 4.41 13.68 5.18
C LYS A 159 3.12 14.39 4.76
N ILE A 160 2.32 13.74 3.94
CA ILE A 160 1.02 14.22 3.50
C ILE A 160 -0.05 13.18 3.83
N PRO A 161 -1.22 13.61 4.32
CA PRO A 161 -2.23 12.69 4.86
C PRO A 161 -2.96 11.89 3.78
N LEU A 162 -2.91 12.34 2.52
CA LEU A 162 -3.56 11.73 1.37
C LEU A 162 -2.76 12.03 0.10
N MET A 163 -2.85 11.20 -0.93
CA MET A 163 -2.14 11.32 -2.23
C MET A 163 -0.61 11.13 -2.12
N GLU A 164 -0.09 10.57 -1.05
CA GLU A 164 1.34 10.31 -0.84
C GLU A 164 1.91 9.34 -1.87
N ASP A 165 1.09 8.38 -2.31
CA ASP A 165 1.41 7.44 -3.37
C ASP A 165 1.55 8.14 -4.73
N ILE A 166 0.56 8.96 -5.10
CA ILE A 166 0.59 9.71 -6.37
C ILE A 166 1.76 10.70 -6.37
N ASP A 167 2.00 11.40 -5.24
CA ASP A 167 3.15 12.29 -5.08
C ASP A 167 4.47 11.55 -5.31
N PHE A 168 4.64 10.39 -4.67
CA PHE A 168 5.84 9.58 -4.81
C PHE A 168 6.08 9.15 -6.25
N PHE A 169 5.07 8.56 -6.91
CA PHE A 169 5.19 8.12 -8.30
C PHE A 169 5.42 9.27 -9.30
N ARG A 170 4.94 10.48 -9.00
CA ARG A 170 5.23 11.66 -9.83
C ARG A 170 6.69 12.11 -9.74
N ARG A 171 7.33 11.93 -8.58
CA ARG A 171 8.73 12.29 -8.35
C ARG A 171 9.73 11.28 -8.91
N LEU A 172 9.29 10.09 -9.30
CA LEU A 172 10.15 9.11 -9.94
C LEU A 172 10.65 9.61 -11.29
N ASN A 173 11.97 9.66 -11.44
CA ASN A 173 12.63 10.16 -12.66
C ASN A 173 12.36 9.27 -13.88
N ASN A 174 12.23 7.96 -13.68
CA ASN A 174 12.01 7.00 -14.75
C ASN A 174 10.83 6.06 -14.47
N LYS A 175 9.68 6.39 -15.06
CA LYS A 175 8.46 5.56 -14.93
C LYS A 175 8.52 4.24 -15.71
N LYS A 176 9.51 4.04 -16.60
CA LYS A 176 9.71 2.79 -17.34
C LYS A 176 10.16 1.65 -16.44
N ASP A 177 10.73 1.99 -15.27
CA ASP A 177 11.17 1.02 -14.28
C ASP A 177 10.01 0.43 -13.44
N LEU A 178 8.79 0.97 -13.58
CA LEU A 178 7.59 0.44 -12.95
C LEU A 178 7.10 -0.83 -13.66
N LYS A 179 7.04 -1.94 -12.93
CA LYS A 179 6.66 -3.26 -13.45
C LYS A 179 5.50 -3.85 -12.65
N GLN A 180 4.44 -4.22 -13.34
CA GLN A 180 3.37 -5.01 -12.74
C GLN A 180 3.81 -6.46 -12.60
N LEU A 181 3.60 -7.02 -11.41
CA LEU A 181 3.81 -8.44 -11.16
C LEU A 181 2.56 -9.22 -11.58
N ASN A 182 2.76 -10.38 -12.19
CA ASN A 182 1.69 -11.35 -12.35
C ASN A 182 1.45 -12.10 -11.02
N LEU A 183 1.18 -11.31 -10.00
CA LEU A 183 0.92 -11.75 -8.63
C LEU A 183 -0.20 -10.90 -8.05
N PRO A 184 -1.38 -11.48 -7.77
CA PRO A 184 -2.50 -10.71 -7.28
C PRO A 184 -2.34 -10.29 -5.82
N ILE A 185 -2.81 -9.08 -5.53
CA ILE A 185 -3.15 -8.60 -4.20
C ILE A 185 -4.67 -8.44 -4.12
N PHE A 186 -5.29 -9.00 -3.10
CA PHE A 186 -6.73 -8.91 -2.90
C PHE A 186 -7.06 -7.83 -1.89
N VAL A 187 -7.82 -6.84 -2.32
CA VAL A 187 -8.24 -5.70 -1.48
C VAL A 187 -9.66 -5.94 -0.99
N SER A 188 -9.95 -5.47 0.22
CA SER A 188 -11.29 -5.56 0.80
C SER A 188 -12.34 -4.84 -0.06
N SER A 189 -13.50 -5.45 -0.24
CA SER A 189 -14.64 -4.86 -0.95
C SER A 189 -15.42 -3.81 -0.13
N ARG A 190 -15.18 -3.72 1.19
CA ARG A 190 -15.96 -2.88 2.15
C ARG A 190 -16.21 -1.46 1.66
N LYS A 191 -15.18 -0.81 1.15
CA LYS A 191 -15.27 0.56 0.63
C LYS A 191 -16.23 0.68 -0.56
N TRP A 192 -16.23 -0.34 -1.40
CA TRP A 192 -17.06 -0.39 -2.61
C TRP A 192 -18.49 -0.86 -2.36
N GLU A 193 -18.72 -1.60 -1.27
CA GLU A 193 -20.06 -2.05 -0.86
C GLU A 193 -20.86 -0.92 -0.22
N ARG A 194 -20.20 -0.03 0.53
CA ARG A 194 -20.84 1.13 1.17
C ARG A 194 -21.23 2.23 0.19
N THR A 195 -20.59 2.27 -0.98
CA THR A 195 -20.79 3.31 -1.98
C THR A 195 -20.96 2.70 -3.37
N ASN A 196 -21.72 3.37 -4.25
CA ASN A 196 -21.76 2.98 -5.65
C ASN A 196 -20.37 3.11 -6.28
N ILE A 197 -19.89 2.05 -6.96
CA ILE A 197 -18.55 1.95 -7.58
C ILE A 197 -18.25 3.16 -8.46
N PHE A 198 -19.22 3.58 -9.29
CA PHE A 198 -19.06 4.73 -10.19
C PHE A 198 -18.92 6.05 -9.40
N ARG A 199 -19.72 6.24 -8.36
CA ARG A 199 -19.63 7.39 -7.47
C ARG A 199 -18.26 7.45 -6.79
N GLN A 200 -17.77 6.35 -6.27
CA GLN A 200 -16.47 6.27 -5.62
C GLN A 200 -15.33 6.53 -6.61
N ALA A 201 -15.40 5.98 -7.81
CA ALA A 201 -14.41 6.23 -8.86
C ALA A 201 -14.38 7.72 -9.26
N LEU A 202 -15.55 8.34 -9.42
CA LEU A 202 -15.67 9.77 -9.74
C LEU A 202 -15.17 10.65 -8.58
N LYS A 203 -15.49 10.31 -7.32
CA LYS A 203 -15.00 10.99 -6.12
C LYS A 203 -13.47 10.95 -6.07
N ASN A 204 -12.87 9.79 -6.25
CA ASN A 204 -11.41 9.62 -6.27
C ASN A 204 -10.75 10.40 -7.42
N TRP A 205 -11.36 10.38 -8.62
CA TRP A 205 -10.88 11.15 -9.76
C TRP A 205 -10.93 12.66 -9.50
N ASN A 206 -12.03 13.16 -8.90
CA ASN A 206 -12.18 14.57 -8.57
C ASN A 206 -11.15 15.03 -7.52
N PHE A 207 -10.95 14.27 -6.44
CA PHE A 207 -9.93 14.59 -5.42
C PHE A 207 -8.52 14.63 -6.03
N ARG A 208 -8.21 13.69 -6.88
CA ARG A 208 -6.95 13.71 -7.61
C ARG A 208 -6.81 14.92 -8.50
N ARG A 209 -7.88 15.29 -9.25
CA ARG A 209 -7.88 16.49 -10.11
C ARG A 209 -7.67 17.76 -9.30
N ARG A 210 -8.34 17.91 -8.15
CA ARG A 210 -8.18 19.03 -7.22
C ARG A 210 -6.74 19.14 -6.75
N TRP A 211 -6.17 18.02 -6.31
CA TRP A 211 -4.76 17.96 -5.89
C TRP A 211 -3.78 18.33 -7.01
N LEU A 212 -4.01 17.83 -8.22
CA LEU A 212 -3.19 18.16 -9.39
C LEU A 212 -3.25 19.63 -9.78
N LYS A 213 -4.34 20.32 -9.44
CA LYS A 213 -4.52 21.78 -9.61
C LYS A 213 -3.89 22.60 -8.47
N GLY A 214 -3.22 21.96 -7.50
CA GLY A 214 -2.53 22.65 -6.42
C GLY A 214 -3.33 22.86 -5.15
N GLU A 215 -4.53 22.26 -5.02
CA GLU A 215 -5.29 22.32 -3.78
C GLU A 215 -4.56 21.59 -2.65
N SER A 216 -4.64 22.11 -1.42
CA SER A 216 -3.91 21.55 -0.29
C SER A 216 -4.42 20.14 0.07
N THR A 217 -3.49 19.25 0.42
CA THR A 217 -3.85 17.90 0.86
C THR A 217 -4.69 17.90 2.13
N LYS A 218 -4.56 18.91 3.00
CA LYS A 218 -5.38 19.07 4.21
C LYS A 218 -6.85 19.33 3.87
N SER A 219 -7.13 20.21 2.91
CA SER A 219 -8.50 20.48 2.43
C SER A 219 -9.13 19.22 1.84
N ILE A 220 -8.41 18.54 0.95
CA ILE A 220 -8.87 17.30 0.31
C ILE A 220 -9.10 16.20 1.35
N TYR A 221 -8.24 16.08 2.35
CA TYR A 221 -8.37 15.11 3.44
C TYR A 221 -9.64 15.34 4.27
N SER A 222 -9.91 16.60 4.64
CA SER A 222 -11.14 16.98 5.35
C SER A 222 -12.39 16.55 4.56
N ASP A 223 -12.42 16.81 3.25
CA ASP A 223 -13.56 16.46 2.40
C ASP A 223 -13.67 14.95 2.15
N TYR A 224 -12.53 14.24 2.13
CA TYR A 224 -12.49 12.79 1.91
C TYR A 224 -13.15 12.03 3.07
N TYR A 225 -12.85 12.45 4.32
CA TYR A 225 -13.34 11.78 5.54
C TYR A 225 -14.59 12.41 6.17
N LYS A 226 -15.08 13.55 5.70
CA LYS A 226 -16.36 14.13 6.15
C LYS A 226 -17.57 13.28 5.82
N ASN A 227 -17.44 12.31 4.90
CA ASN A 227 -18.54 11.49 4.40
C ASN A 227 -18.27 9.97 4.57
N ASP A 228 -17.29 9.60 5.40
CA ASP A 228 -17.06 8.24 5.88
C ASP A 228 -17.51 8.12 7.33
#